data_030ca66b688345642a17c0f6cff078a5
#
_entry.id   030ca66b688345642a17c0f6cff078a5
#
_cell.length_a   1.000
_cell.length_b   1.000
_cell.length_c   1.000
_cell.angle_alpha   90.00
_cell.angle_beta   90.00
_cell.angle_gamma   90.00
#
_symmetry.space_group_name_H-M   'P 1'
#
loop_
_entity.id
_entity.type
_entity.pdbx_description
1 polymer ?
#
loop_
_entity_poly.entity_id
_entity_poly.type
_entity_poly.pdbx_seq_one_letter_code
_entity_poly.pdbx_strand_id
1 'polypeptide(L)'
;MAAEPRSVLFDRKESGIYHCYNRCVRRASLCGEDHLTGKSYSHRKDWIADRLAYLARGFAIDVLDFCAMDNHLHLLLRNRPDLVELWNDREVAERWVHLCPSELEKLQKQQARRLASGLISATAVADVREQYLKTMMNDQTEMITLRDRLSDISWLMKLLCENIARQANREDEVTGKFWESRFQSDRILDEANALACSMYINLNPVRAQIAVAPEECSHTSLGIRMLTVRDMLLSVFGPDALHTTADDQAAMIDQADVREAANRYLDRSREEQQERLEGRRPAAEQQLALRSGS
;
A
#
# COMPACT_ATOMS: atom_id res chain seq x y z
N MET A 1 11.93 -28.08 -9.73
CA MET A 1 12.04 -28.15 -8.25
C MET A 1 10.73 -27.65 -7.67
N ALA A 2 10.16 -28.34 -6.69
CA ALA A 2 8.97 -27.89 -5.99
C ALA A 2 9.33 -26.62 -5.20
N ALA A 3 8.50 -25.57 -5.28
CA ALA A 3 8.72 -24.36 -4.52
C ALA A 3 8.62 -24.68 -3.01
N GLU A 4 9.58 -24.22 -2.22
CA GLU A 4 9.58 -24.37 -0.76
C GLU A 4 8.29 -23.80 -0.14
N PRO A 5 7.80 -24.43 0.94
CA PRO A 5 6.67 -23.88 1.69
C PRO A 5 6.99 -22.49 2.22
N ARG A 6 6.09 -21.53 2.05
CA ARG A 6 6.30 -20.13 2.48
C ARG A 6 6.51 -19.96 3.99
N SER A 7 6.03 -20.91 4.78
CA SER A 7 6.31 -20.98 6.22
C SER A 7 7.79 -21.16 6.55
N VAL A 8 8.60 -21.60 5.58
CA VAL A 8 10.05 -21.73 5.69
C VAL A 8 10.76 -20.46 5.23
N LEU A 9 10.15 -19.70 4.29
CA LEU A 9 10.75 -18.49 3.71
C LEU A 9 10.56 -17.26 4.61
N PHE A 10 9.41 -17.14 5.27
CA PHE A 10 9.08 -15.99 6.11
C PHE A 10 9.09 -16.39 7.58
N ASP A 11 10.07 -15.89 8.31
CA ASP A 11 10.02 -15.98 9.77
C ASP A 11 8.94 -15.01 10.29
N ARG A 12 7.95 -15.55 11.00
CA ARG A 12 6.84 -14.76 11.56
C ARG A 12 7.17 -14.14 12.90
N LYS A 13 8.29 -14.53 13.51
CA LYS A 13 8.71 -14.07 14.83
C LYS A 13 9.83 -13.05 14.77
N GLU A 14 10.57 -13.03 13.67
CA GLU A 14 11.70 -12.14 13.48
C GLU A 14 11.47 -11.18 12.31
N SER A 15 11.93 -9.95 12.49
CA SER A 15 11.96 -8.98 11.40
C SER A 15 12.97 -9.42 10.35
N GLY A 16 12.55 -9.39 9.09
CA GLY A 16 13.39 -9.74 7.95
C GLY A 16 13.08 -8.86 6.75
N ILE A 17 14.06 -8.71 5.86
CA ILE A 17 13.90 -7.99 4.59
C ILE A 17 13.79 -9.01 3.47
N TYR A 18 12.85 -8.79 2.55
CA TYR A 18 12.52 -9.71 1.47
C TYR A 18 12.33 -8.96 0.17
N HIS A 19 12.98 -9.43 -0.88
CA HIS A 19 12.69 -9.03 -2.25
C HIS A 19 11.56 -9.91 -2.78
N CYS A 20 10.40 -9.32 -3.02
CA CYS A 20 9.22 -9.99 -3.56
C CYS A 20 8.96 -9.54 -4.98
N TYR A 21 8.65 -10.47 -5.88
CA TYR A 21 8.34 -10.12 -7.27
C TYR A 21 7.28 -11.03 -7.87
N ASN A 22 6.54 -10.48 -8.83
CA ASN A 22 5.53 -11.21 -9.58
C ASN A 22 5.50 -10.76 -11.03
N ARG A 23 5.08 -11.64 -11.93
CA ARG A 23 5.06 -11.39 -13.36
C ARG A 23 3.69 -11.68 -13.95
N CYS A 24 3.29 -10.89 -14.95
CA CYS A 24 2.08 -11.12 -15.71
C CYS A 24 2.18 -12.38 -16.58
N VAL A 25 1.05 -13.03 -16.83
CA VAL A 25 0.98 -14.23 -17.68
C VAL A 25 1.56 -13.96 -19.06
N ARG A 26 2.27 -14.96 -19.61
CA ARG A 26 2.88 -14.91 -20.95
C ARG A 26 3.84 -13.73 -21.15
N ARG A 27 4.31 -13.10 -20.08
CA ARG A 27 5.11 -11.88 -20.09
C ARG A 27 4.45 -10.73 -20.86
N ALA A 28 3.13 -10.76 -20.97
CA ALA A 28 2.37 -9.71 -21.63
C ALA A 28 2.47 -8.39 -20.86
N SER A 29 2.51 -7.27 -21.57
CA SER A 29 2.57 -5.91 -21.00
C SER A 29 1.22 -5.48 -20.44
N LEU A 30 0.68 -6.25 -19.47
CA LEU A 30 -0.64 -6.00 -18.89
C LEU A 30 -0.70 -4.78 -17.96
N CYS A 31 0.43 -4.14 -17.69
CA CYS A 31 0.54 -2.87 -16.98
C CYS A 31 1.32 -1.81 -17.79
N GLY A 32 1.47 -1.97 -19.08
CA GLY A 32 2.21 -1.07 -19.95
C GLY A 32 1.57 -0.97 -21.34
N GLU A 33 2.38 -0.71 -22.36
CA GLU A 33 1.91 -0.69 -23.74
C GLU A 33 1.91 -2.10 -24.33
N ASP A 34 0.77 -2.50 -24.87
CA ASP A 34 0.67 -3.75 -25.62
C ASP A 34 1.02 -3.47 -27.08
N HIS A 35 2.23 -3.86 -27.47
CA HIS A 35 2.76 -3.65 -28.81
C HIS A 35 1.98 -4.39 -29.92
N LEU A 36 1.14 -5.38 -29.58
CA LEU A 36 0.32 -6.12 -30.55
C LEU A 36 -0.96 -5.37 -30.88
N THR A 37 -1.59 -4.77 -29.88
CA THR A 37 -2.88 -4.07 -30.03
C THR A 37 -2.75 -2.55 -30.04
N GLY A 38 -1.59 -2.00 -29.63
CA GLY A 38 -1.36 -0.57 -29.42
C GLY A 38 -2.12 0.02 -28.23
N LYS A 39 -2.74 -0.82 -27.39
CA LYS A 39 -3.48 -0.38 -26.21
C LYS A 39 -2.53 -0.13 -25.05
N SER A 40 -2.69 1.01 -24.36
CA SER A 40 -1.94 1.31 -23.13
C SER A 40 -2.73 0.90 -21.91
N TYR A 41 -2.04 0.19 -20.99
CA TYR A 41 -2.52 -0.21 -19.67
C TYR A 41 -1.70 0.44 -18.54
N SER A 42 -0.97 1.52 -18.84
CA SER A 42 -0.05 2.16 -17.89
C SER A 42 -0.73 2.64 -16.61
N HIS A 43 -2.01 3.03 -16.67
CA HIS A 43 -2.84 3.41 -15.51
C HIS A 43 -2.96 2.29 -14.46
N ARG A 44 -2.70 1.02 -14.82
CA ARG A 44 -2.71 -0.10 -13.86
C ARG A 44 -1.52 -0.05 -12.90
N LYS A 45 -0.45 0.66 -13.25
CA LYS A 45 0.67 0.93 -12.34
C LYS A 45 0.24 1.86 -11.20
N ASP A 46 -0.66 2.83 -11.49
CA ASP A 46 -1.26 3.69 -10.46
C ASP A 46 -2.10 2.86 -9.49
N TRP A 47 -2.89 1.89 -10.00
CA TRP A 47 -3.65 0.97 -9.13
C TRP A 47 -2.75 0.16 -8.20
N ILE A 48 -1.58 -0.27 -8.70
CA ILE A 48 -0.59 -1.01 -7.90
C ILE A 48 -0.05 -0.10 -6.79
N ALA A 49 0.36 1.14 -7.12
CA ALA A 49 0.90 2.10 -6.17
C ALA A 49 -0.16 2.48 -5.11
N ASP A 50 -1.38 2.81 -5.52
CA ASP A 50 -2.49 3.15 -4.63
C ASP A 50 -2.85 1.99 -3.70
N ARG A 51 -2.94 0.76 -4.26
CA ARG A 51 -3.26 -0.42 -3.48
C ARG A 51 -2.17 -0.74 -2.48
N LEU A 52 -0.89 -0.60 -2.87
CA LEU A 52 0.25 -0.81 -2.00
C LEU A 52 0.24 0.20 -0.84
N ALA A 53 0.04 1.48 -1.13
CA ALA A 53 -0.10 2.53 -0.12
C ALA A 53 -1.27 2.27 0.84
N TYR A 54 -2.41 1.80 0.32
CA TYR A 54 -3.55 1.40 1.15
C TYR A 54 -3.21 0.23 2.09
N LEU A 55 -2.55 -0.81 1.57
CA LEU A 55 -2.18 -2.00 2.36
C LEU A 55 -1.13 -1.67 3.42
N ALA A 56 -0.15 -0.82 3.11
CA ALA A 56 0.91 -0.41 4.05
C ALA A 56 0.35 0.25 5.33
N ARG A 57 -0.84 0.84 5.29
CA ARG A 57 -1.48 1.44 6.46
C ARG A 57 -2.06 0.42 7.43
N GLY A 58 -2.42 -0.76 6.95
CA GLY A 58 -3.04 -1.80 7.77
C GLY A 58 -2.03 -2.83 8.29
N PHE A 59 -1.06 -3.21 7.46
CA PHE A 59 -0.04 -4.20 7.80
C PHE A 59 1.10 -3.63 8.65
N ALA A 60 1.68 -4.47 9.49
CA ALA A 60 2.99 -4.25 10.10
C ALA A 60 4.09 -4.70 9.13
N ILE A 61 4.16 -4.06 7.97
CA ILE A 61 5.11 -4.35 6.91
C ILE A 61 5.56 -3.01 6.32
N ASP A 62 6.85 -2.74 6.42
CA ASP A 62 7.45 -1.58 5.78
C ASP A 62 7.63 -1.87 4.28
N VAL A 63 7.19 -0.97 3.43
CA VAL A 63 7.50 -0.96 2.01
C VAL A 63 8.76 -0.11 1.82
N LEU A 64 9.91 -0.76 1.73
CA LEU A 64 11.20 -0.08 1.59
C LEU A 64 11.37 0.48 0.18
N ASP A 65 11.05 -0.36 -0.82
CA ASP A 65 11.04 0.04 -2.23
C ASP A 65 10.00 -0.73 -3.03
N PHE A 66 9.60 -0.14 -4.15
CA PHE A 66 8.80 -0.82 -5.16
C PHE A 66 9.10 -0.29 -6.56
N CYS A 67 8.80 -1.13 -7.56
CA CYS A 67 8.81 -0.77 -8.97
C CYS A 67 7.71 -1.54 -9.70
N ALA A 68 6.76 -0.82 -10.28
CA ALA A 68 5.73 -1.40 -11.15
C ALA A 68 6.17 -1.25 -12.62
N MET A 69 6.54 -2.38 -13.22
CA MET A 69 6.94 -2.48 -14.63
C MET A 69 5.75 -2.86 -15.51
N ASP A 70 5.92 -2.80 -16.82
CA ASP A 70 4.87 -3.12 -17.79
C ASP A 70 4.31 -4.55 -17.64
N ASN A 71 5.14 -5.51 -17.25
CA ASN A 71 4.77 -6.91 -17.16
C ASN A 71 5.20 -7.60 -15.86
N HIS A 72 5.74 -6.88 -14.90
CA HIS A 72 6.13 -7.44 -13.60
C HIS A 72 6.22 -6.36 -12.53
N LEU A 73 6.24 -6.80 -11.27
CA LEU A 73 6.27 -5.98 -10.07
C LEU A 73 7.44 -6.43 -9.19
N HIS A 74 8.20 -5.50 -8.66
CA HIS A 74 9.21 -5.71 -7.63
C HIS A 74 8.87 -4.94 -6.38
N LEU A 75 9.07 -5.56 -5.21
CA LEU A 75 8.88 -4.97 -3.88
C LEU A 75 10.05 -5.35 -2.98
N LEU A 76 10.59 -4.40 -2.25
CA LEU A 76 11.48 -4.65 -1.11
C LEU A 76 10.67 -4.40 0.16
N LEU A 77 10.39 -5.45 0.91
CA LEU A 77 9.49 -5.44 2.07
C LEU A 77 10.23 -5.86 3.32
N ARG A 78 9.90 -5.23 4.45
CA ARG A 78 10.36 -5.67 5.78
C ARG A 78 9.15 -5.98 6.64
N ASN A 79 9.03 -7.23 7.12
CA ASN A 79 7.99 -7.58 8.08
C ASN A 79 8.39 -7.08 9.49
N ARG A 80 7.39 -6.66 10.25
CA ARG A 80 7.53 -6.03 11.56
C ARG A 80 6.65 -6.72 12.61
N PRO A 81 6.90 -7.99 12.94
CA PRO A 81 6.15 -8.68 14.00
C PRO A 81 6.29 -7.96 15.36
N ASP A 82 7.41 -7.32 15.61
CA ASP A 82 7.67 -6.46 16.76
C ASP A 82 6.63 -5.36 16.96
N LEU A 83 6.12 -4.75 15.86
CA LEU A 83 5.06 -3.75 15.95
C LEU A 83 3.71 -4.37 16.30
N VAL A 84 3.42 -5.57 15.79
CA VAL A 84 2.15 -6.26 16.08
C VAL A 84 2.03 -6.60 17.56
N GLU A 85 3.14 -6.91 18.24
CA GLU A 85 3.16 -7.19 19.67
C GLU A 85 2.77 -5.97 20.53
N LEU A 86 3.03 -4.75 20.02
CA LEU A 86 2.68 -3.51 20.70
C LEU A 86 1.18 -3.13 20.55
N TRP A 87 0.48 -3.69 19.58
CA TRP A 87 -0.91 -3.34 19.31
C TRP A 87 -1.86 -4.06 20.27
N ASN A 88 -2.84 -3.32 20.78
CA ASN A 88 -3.94 -3.92 21.51
C ASN A 88 -4.93 -4.64 20.57
N ASP A 89 -5.84 -5.44 21.11
CA ASP A 89 -6.79 -6.24 20.32
C ASP A 89 -7.70 -5.38 19.44
N ARG A 90 -8.06 -4.19 19.91
CA ARG A 90 -8.87 -3.25 19.14
C ARG A 90 -8.12 -2.74 17.89
N GLU A 91 -6.86 -2.34 18.05
CA GLU A 91 -6.01 -1.91 16.93
C GLU A 91 -5.84 -3.02 15.91
N VAL A 92 -5.63 -4.26 16.35
CA VAL A 92 -5.52 -5.44 15.48
C VAL A 92 -6.83 -5.66 14.70
N ALA A 93 -7.97 -5.63 15.38
CA ALA A 93 -9.29 -5.79 14.75
C ALA A 93 -9.59 -4.66 13.74
N GLU A 94 -9.33 -3.41 14.11
CA GLU A 94 -9.55 -2.25 13.24
C GLU A 94 -8.67 -2.28 11.98
N ARG A 95 -7.39 -2.66 12.11
CA ARG A 95 -6.47 -2.84 10.99
C ARG A 95 -6.92 -3.95 10.06
N TRP A 96 -7.38 -5.08 10.63
CA TRP A 96 -7.90 -6.17 9.82
C TRP A 96 -9.17 -5.78 9.05
N VAL A 97 -10.09 -5.09 9.70
CA VAL A 97 -11.31 -4.56 9.05
C VAL A 97 -10.96 -3.56 7.95
N HIS A 98 -9.93 -2.72 8.15
CA HIS A 98 -9.43 -1.85 7.09
C HIS A 98 -8.94 -2.66 5.88
N LEU A 99 -8.14 -3.69 6.09
CA LEU A 99 -7.58 -4.53 5.02
C LEU A 99 -8.62 -5.39 4.31
N CYS A 100 -9.59 -5.92 5.06
CA CYS A 100 -10.60 -6.89 4.63
C CYS A 100 -12.02 -6.44 5.03
N PRO A 101 -12.55 -5.34 4.46
CA PRO A 101 -13.83 -4.76 4.88
C PRO A 101 -15.06 -5.59 4.46
N SER A 102 -14.93 -6.59 3.60
CA SER A 102 -16.04 -7.28 2.92
C SER A 102 -17.08 -7.88 3.86
N GLU A 103 -16.67 -8.44 5.01
CA GLU A 103 -17.60 -9.03 5.97
C GLU A 103 -18.40 -7.95 6.72
N LEU A 104 -17.73 -6.90 7.14
CA LEU A 104 -18.41 -5.74 7.76
C LEU A 104 -19.38 -5.09 6.77
N GLU A 105 -18.98 -4.92 5.51
CA GLU A 105 -19.86 -4.38 4.45
C GLU A 105 -21.10 -5.25 4.21
N LYS A 106 -20.96 -6.57 4.24
CA LYS A 106 -22.11 -7.50 4.13
C LYS A 106 -23.07 -7.31 5.29
N LEU A 107 -22.56 -7.24 6.52
CA LEU A 107 -23.36 -7.02 7.71
C LEU A 107 -24.07 -5.66 7.65
N GLN A 108 -23.38 -4.60 7.28
CA GLN A 108 -23.95 -3.27 7.13
C GLN A 108 -25.08 -3.25 6.05
N LYS A 109 -24.85 -3.88 4.89
CA LYS A 109 -25.86 -4.01 3.84
C LYS A 109 -27.08 -4.80 4.31
N GLN A 110 -26.88 -5.88 5.08
CA GLN A 110 -27.96 -6.67 5.65
C GLN A 110 -28.78 -5.85 6.65
N GLN A 111 -28.11 -5.11 7.53
CA GLN A 111 -28.79 -4.26 8.53
C GLN A 111 -29.54 -3.11 7.86
N ALA A 112 -28.96 -2.48 6.82
CA ALA A 112 -29.64 -1.44 6.05
C ALA A 112 -30.94 -1.96 5.39
N ARG A 113 -30.95 -3.19 4.87
CA ARG A 113 -32.17 -3.82 4.32
C ARG A 113 -33.23 -4.06 5.42
N ARG A 114 -32.82 -4.51 6.62
CA ARG A 114 -33.72 -4.72 7.75
C ARG A 114 -34.32 -3.40 8.27
N LEU A 115 -33.54 -2.33 8.25
CA LEU A 115 -34.04 -0.98 8.58
C LEU A 115 -35.07 -0.53 7.55
N ALA A 116 -34.80 -0.67 6.26
CA ALA A 116 -35.72 -0.26 5.18
C ALA A 116 -37.04 -1.04 5.23
N SER A 117 -37.03 -2.29 5.73
CA SER A 117 -38.23 -3.10 5.94
C SER A 117 -38.93 -2.85 7.29
N GLY A 118 -38.45 -1.93 8.12
CA GLY A 118 -39.01 -1.62 9.43
C GLY A 118 -38.76 -2.67 10.52
N LEU A 119 -37.90 -3.64 10.27
CA LEU A 119 -37.60 -4.74 11.19
C LEU A 119 -36.67 -4.34 12.34
N ILE A 120 -35.93 -3.24 12.20
CA ILE A 120 -35.00 -2.72 13.22
C ILE A 120 -35.00 -1.19 13.24
N SER A 121 -34.51 -0.60 14.34
CA SER A 121 -34.37 0.85 14.48
C SER A 121 -33.04 1.37 13.86
N ALA A 122 -32.98 2.68 13.61
CA ALA A 122 -31.79 3.34 13.11
C ALA A 122 -30.59 3.21 14.09
N THR A 123 -30.83 3.18 15.38
CA THR A 123 -29.81 2.96 16.42
C THR A 123 -29.14 1.60 16.30
N ALA A 124 -29.90 0.55 15.92
CA ALA A 124 -29.35 -0.79 15.73
C ALA A 124 -28.38 -0.87 14.52
N VAL A 125 -28.57 -0.02 13.50
CA VAL A 125 -27.66 0.05 12.34
C VAL A 125 -26.36 0.78 12.70
N ALA A 126 -26.42 1.80 13.53
CA ALA A 126 -25.26 2.60 13.92
C ALA A 126 -24.20 1.78 14.70
N ASP A 127 -24.60 0.71 15.38
CA ASP A 127 -23.73 -0.09 16.25
C ASP A 127 -23.11 -1.34 15.58
N VAL A 128 -23.40 -1.62 14.30
CA VAL A 128 -22.95 -2.83 13.60
C VAL A 128 -21.42 -2.97 13.58
N ARG A 129 -20.71 -1.87 13.33
CA ARG A 129 -19.23 -1.90 13.28
C ARG A 129 -18.66 -2.24 14.66
N GLU A 130 -19.16 -1.61 15.70
CA GLU A 130 -18.68 -1.82 17.07
C GLU A 130 -19.01 -3.25 17.56
N GLN A 131 -20.20 -3.75 17.25
CA GLN A 131 -20.57 -5.14 17.54
C GLN A 131 -19.67 -6.13 16.81
N TYR A 132 -19.34 -5.88 15.53
CA TYR A 132 -18.43 -6.73 14.76
C TYR A 132 -17.02 -6.75 15.36
N LEU A 133 -16.48 -5.58 15.72
CA LEU A 133 -15.17 -5.48 16.37
C LEU A 133 -15.16 -6.23 17.73
N LYS A 134 -16.20 -6.06 18.55
CA LYS A 134 -16.32 -6.78 19.84
C LYS A 134 -16.36 -8.30 19.63
N THR A 135 -17.09 -8.76 18.60
CA THR A 135 -17.16 -10.20 18.29
C THR A 135 -15.78 -10.75 17.94
N MET A 136 -15.02 -10.03 17.10
CA MET A 136 -13.65 -10.41 16.76
C MET A 136 -12.73 -10.44 17.99
N MET A 137 -12.75 -9.38 18.82
CA MET A 137 -11.90 -9.29 20.03
C MET A 137 -12.20 -10.35 21.08
N ASN A 138 -13.43 -10.87 21.13
CA ASN A 138 -13.81 -11.94 22.05
C ASN A 138 -13.31 -13.33 21.61
N ASP A 139 -12.91 -13.50 20.35
CA ASP A 139 -12.32 -14.74 19.85
C ASP A 139 -10.80 -14.67 19.89
N GLN A 140 -10.21 -15.22 20.95
CA GLN A 140 -8.76 -15.22 21.16
C GLN A 140 -8.01 -16.00 20.07
N THR A 141 -8.63 -17.04 19.51
CA THR A 141 -8.01 -17.83 18.42
C THR A 141 -7.97 -17.01 17.14
N GLU A 142 -9.05 -16.29 16.85
CA GLU A 142 -9.08 -15.36 15.72
C GLU A 142 -8.05 -14.24 15.93
N MET A 143 -7.97 -13.62 17.12
CA MET A 143 -7.01 -12.55 17.42
C MET A 143 -5.55 -12.98 17.21
N ILE A 144 -5.15 -14.17 17.68
CA ILE A 144 -3.82 -14.72 17.42
C ILE A 144 -3.59 -14.86 15.90
N THR A 145 -4.56 -15.40 15.18
CA THR A 145 -4.47 -15.58 13.73
C THR A 145 -4.35 -14.23 13.01
N LEU A 146 -5.06 -13.20 13.44
CA LEU A 146 -5.01 -11.87 12.85
C LEU A 146 -3.66 -11.19 13.09
N ARG A 147 -3.10 -11.32 14.29
CA ARG A 147 -1.75 -10.84 14.60
C ARG A 147 -0.71 -11.45 13.67
N ASP A 148 -0.74 -12.76 13.48
CA ASP A 148 0.15 -13.46 12.55
C ASP A 148 -0.01 -12.95 11.11
N ARG A 149 -1.23 -12.70 10.66
CA ARG A 149 -1.51 -12.22 9.30
C ARG A 149 -1.06 -10.78 9.06
N LEU A 150 -1.13 -9.93 10.07
CA LEU A 150 -0.81 -8.49 9.93
C LEU A 150 0.68 -8.21 9.72
N SER A 151 1.58 -9.15 10.01
CA SER A 151 3.01 -9.07 9.65
C SER A 151 3.44 -10.08 8.58
N ASP A 152 2.50 -10.85 8.01
CA ASP A 152 2.80 -11.87 7.00
C ASP A 152 2.82 -11.26 5.59
N ILE A 153 4.00 -11.21 4.98
CA ILE A 153 4.22 -10.74 3.61
C ILE A 153 3.34 -11.50 2.61
N SER A 154 3.06 -12.79 2.84
CA SER A 154 2.19 -13.57 1.96
C SER A 154 0.77 -13.02 1.92
N TRP A 155 0.26 -12.49 3.04
CA TRP A 155 -1.05 -11.85 3.11
C TRP A 155 -1.08 -10.51 2.38
N LEU A 156 -0.05 -9.67 2.56
CA LEU A 156 0.07 -8.42 1.81
C LEU A 156 0.09 -8.70 0.30
N MET A 157 0.97 -9.60 -0.15
CA MET A 157 1.10 -9.95 -1.56
C MET A 157 -0.17 -10.58 -2.13
N LYS A 158 -0.88 -11.39 -1.35
CA LYS A 158 -2.19 -11.94 -1.73
C LYS A 158 -3.19 -10.82 -1.98
N LEU A 159 -3.38 -9.90 -1.01
CA LEU A 159 -4.36 -8.82 -1.13
C LEU A 159 -4.01 -7.82 -2.23
N LEU A 160 -2.72 -7.60 -2.49
CA LEU A 160 -2.26 -6.77 -3.60
C LEU A 160 -2.55 -7.44 -4.94
N CYS A 161 -1.98 -8.62 -5.16
CA CYS A 161 -2.06 -9.30 -6.45
C CYS A 161 -3.49 -9.72 -6.84
N GLU A 162 -4.30 -10.14 -5.87
CA GLU A 162 -5.70 -10.52 -6.11
C GLU A 162 -6.56 -9.31 -6.48
N ASN A 163 -6.36 -8.17 -5.82
CA ASN A 163 -7.08 -6.94 -6.13
C ASN A 163 -6.79 -6.47 -7.56
N ILE A 164 -5.50 -6.36 -7.92
CA ILE A 164 -5.08 -5.92 -9.25
C ILE A 164 -5.59 -6.89 -10.33
N ALA A 165 -5.46 -8.20 -10.12
CA ALA A 165 -5.94 -9.20 -11.07
C ALA A 165 -7.45 -9.10 -11.31
N ARG A 166 -8.25 -8.93 -10.25
CA ARG A 166 -9.70 -8.79 -10.36
C ARG A 166 -10.10 -7.50 -11.07
N GLN A 167 -9.40 -6.40 -10.80
CA GLN A 167 -9.68 -5.10 -11.41
C GLN A 167 -9.32 -5.11 -12.89
N ALA A 168 -8.15 -5.65 -13.26
CA ALA A 168 -7.71 -5.78 -14.64
C ALA A 168 -8.62 -6.73 -15.45
N ASN A 169 -8.96 -7.89 -14.90
CA ASN A 169 -9.87 -8.83 -15.57
C ASN A 169 -11.26 -8.22 -15.80
N ARG A 170 -11.74 -7.37 -14.88
CA ARG A 170 -13.02 -6.67 -15.04
C ARG A 170 -12.94 -5.61 -16.12
N GLU A 171 -11.85 -4.85 -16.19
CA GLU A 171 -11.61 -3.85 -17.22
C GLU A 171 -11.49 -4.47 -18.60
N ASP A 172 -10.80 -5.62 -18.70
CA ASP A 172 -10.61 -6.33 -19.96
C ASP A 172 -11.82 -7.22 -20.35
N GLU A 173 -12.84 -7.31 -19.48
CA GLU A 173 -14.01 -8.20 -19.63
C GLU A 173 -13.62 -9.68 -19.84
N VAL A 174 -12.54 -10.11 -19.19
CA VAL A 174 -12.01 -11.48 -19.30
C VAL A 174 -12.01 -12.19 -17.96
N THR A 175 -11.83 -13.51 -18.04
CA THR A 175 -11.58 -14.39 -16.88
C THR A 175 -10.22 -15.07 -17.02
N GLY A 176 -9.66 -15.52 -15.91
CA GLY A 176 -8.42 -16.26 -15.91
C GLY A 176 -7.31 -15.64 -15.07
N LYS A 177 -6.09 -16.10 -15.34
CA LYS A 177 -4.91 -15.67 -14.59
C LYS A 177 -4.37 -14.35 -15.16
N PHE A 178 -4.20 -13.36 -14.29
CA PHE A 178 -3.45 -12.14 -14.59
C PHE A 178 -1.95 -12.33 -14.31
N TRP A 179 -1.62 -12.99 -13.19
CA TRP A 179 -0.25 -13.31 -12.79
C TRP A 179 0.13 -14.73 -13.23
N GLU A 180 1.37 -14.91 -13.69
CA GLU A 180 1.91 -16.18 -14.19
C GLU A 180 1.86 -17.27 -13.11
N SER A 181 2.24 -16.90 -11.90
CA SER A 181 2.29 -17.79 -10.74
C SER A 181 2.00 -17.03 -9.45
N ARG A 182 2.16 -17.71 -8.32
CA ARG A 182 2.32 -17.01 -7.04
C ARG A 182 3.61 -16.19 -7.09
N PHE A 183 3.66 -15.07 -6.35
CA PHE A 183 4.86 -14.25 -6.26
C PHE A 183 6.07 -15.08 -5.79
N GLN A 184 7.25 -14.70 -6.23
CA GLN A 184 8.54 -15.22 -5.77
C GLN A 184 9.07 -14.31 -4.67
N SER A 185 9.95 -14.84 -3.81
CA SER A 185 10.56 -14.08 -2.73
C SER A 185 11.93 -14.62 -2.37
N ASP A 186 12.87 -13.68 -2.19
CA ASP A 186 14.24 -13.95 -1.76
C ASP A 186 14.49 -13.18 -0.44
N ARG A 187 15.02 -13.86 0.60
CA ARG A 187 15.41 -13.20 1.85
C ARG A 187 16.70 -12.43 1.65
N ILE A 188 16.73 -11.19 2.11
CA ILE A 188 17.91 -10.33 2.11
C ILE A 188 18.61 -10.48 3.46
N LEU A 189 19.88 -10.84 3.45
CA LEU A 189 20.60 -11.26 4.65
C LEU A 189 21.36 -10.15 5.35
N ASP A 190 21.72 -9.08 4.62
CA ASP A 190 22.51 -7.97 5.16
C ASP A 190 22.14 -6.63 4.51
N GLU A 191 22.66 -5.55 5.09
CA GLU A 191 22.38 -4.18 4.65
C GLU A 191 22.95 -3.88 3.25
N ALA A 192 24.11 -4.42 2.90
CA ALA A 192 24.72 -4.20 1.59
C ALA A 192 23.85 -4.82 0.47
N ASN A 193 23.36 -6.04 0.70
CA ASN A 193 22.42 -6.69 -0.19
C ASN A 193 21.07 -5.96 -0.24
N ALA A 194 20.59 -5.38 0.88
CA ALA A 194 19.38 -4.58 0.89
C ALA A 194 19.53 -3.33 0.03
N LEU A 195 20.66 -2.62 0.15
CA LEU A 195 20.97 -1.46 -0.68
C LEU A 195 21.09 -1.83 -2.17
N ALA A 196 21.82 -2.90 -2.47
CA ALA A 196 21.96 -3.38 -3.85
C ALA A 196 20.61 -3.76 -4.47
N CYS A 197 19.74 -4.42 -3.70
CA CYS A 197 18.39 -4.77 -4.11
C CYS A 197 17.52 -3.52 -4.34
N SER A 198 17.60 -2.53 -3.43
CA SER A 198 16.93 -1.23 -3.57
C SER A 198 17.34 -0.54 -4.87
N MET A 199 18.64 -0.45 -5.15
CA MET A 199 19.16 0.10 -6.40
C MET A 199 18.66 -0.68 -7.63
N TYR A 200 18.70 -2.02 -7.56
CA TYR A 200 18.19 -2.88 -8.63
C TYR A 200 16.72 -2.59 -8.93
N ILE A 201 15.88 -2.50 -7.91
CA ILE A 201 14.44 -2.25 -8.04
C ILE A 201 14.19 -0.87 -8.67
N ASN A 202 14.80 0.17 -8.13
CA ASN A 202 14.54 1.54 -8.55
C ASN A 202 15.12 1.87 -9.94
N LEU A 203 16.21 1.22 -10.34
CA LEU A 203 16.82 1.40 -11.67
C LEU A 203 16.30 0.42 -12.73
N ASN A 204 15.35 -0.45 -12.38
CA ASN A 204 14.81 -1.44 -13.31
C ASN A 204 14.21 -0.81 -14.58
N PRO A 205 13.41 0.29 -14.52
CA PRO A 205 12.88 0.95 -15.70
C PRO A 205 13.98 1.51 -16.63
N VAL A 206 15.05 2.08 -16.06
CA VAL A 206 16.18 2.60 -16.84
C VAL A 206 16.91 1.46 -17.54
N ARG A 207 17.16 0.35 -16.83
CA ARG A 207 17.79 -0.85 -17.41
C ARG A 207 16.94 -1.50 -18.50
N ALA A 208 15.61 -1.42 -18.37
CA ALA A 208 14.68 -1.91 -19.38
C ALA A 208 14.43 -0.91 -20.52
N GLN A 209 15.12 0.24 -20.54
CA GLN A 209 14.96 1.31 -21.53
C GLN A 209 13.53 1.86 -21.62
N ILE A 210 12.76 1.77 -20.52
CA ILE A 210 11.43 2.37 -20.39
C ILE A 210 11.57 3.85 -20.02
N ALA A 211 12.63 4.21 -19.30
CA ALA A 211 12.97 5.56 -18.91
C ALA A 211 14.46 5.82 -19.20
N VAL A 212 14.83 7.07 -19.44
CA VAL A 212 16.23 7.48 -19.63
C VAL A 212 16.93 7.71 -18.30
N ALA A 213 16.17 8.24 -17.30
CA ALA A 213 16.68 8.59 -15.99
C ALA A 213 15.69 8.17 -14.89
N PRO A 214 16.18 7.98 -13.64
CA PRO A 214 15.31 7.60 -12.51
C PRO A 214 14.20 8.59 -12.23
N GLU A 215 14.40 9.87 -12.52
CA GLU A 215 13.45 10.97 -12.34
C GLU A 215 12.18 10.80 -13.19
N GLU A 216 12.29 10.09 -14.29
CA GLU A 216 11.17 9.82 -15.20
C GLU A 216 10.33 8.61 -14.75
N CYS A 217 10.80 7.89 -13.72
CA CYS A 217 10.19 6.65 -13.25
C CYS A 217 9.10 6.90 -12.20
N SER A 218 7.94 7.43 -12.58
CA SER A 218 6.83 7.78 -11.68
C SER A 218 6.28 6.59 -10.86
N HIS A 219 6.49 5.36 -11.30
CA HIS A 219 5.98 4.15 -10.63
C HIS A 219 7.07 3.36 -9.91
N THR A 220 8.06 4.08 -9.36
CA THR A 220 9.10 3.56 -8.46
C THR A 220 9.15 4.36 -7.17
N SER A 221 9.64 3.75 -6.10
CA SER A 221 9.87 4.47 -4.84
C SER A 221 10.83 5.63 -4.99
N LEU A 222 11.88 5.47 -5.80
CA LEU A 222 12.86 6.53 -6.06
C LEU A 222 12.21 7.70 -6.79
N GLY A 223 11.48 7.43 -7.88
CA GLY A 223 10.80 8.47 -8.65
C GLY A 223 9.80 9.26 -7.81
N ILE A 224 9.02 8.57 -6.96
CA ILE A 224 8.09 9.26 -6.04
C ILE A 224 8.86 10.12 -5.04
N ARG A 225 9.95 9.63 -4.45
CA ARG A 225 10.79 10.41 -3.52
C ARG A 225 11.39 11.64 -4.20
N MET A 226 11.89 11.49 -5.43
CA MET A 226 12.46 12.59 -6.20
C MET A 226 11.41 13.64 -6.54
N LEU A 227 10.20 13.24 -6.96
CA LEU A 227 9.09 14.15 -7.18
C LEU A 227 8.71 14.91 -5.90
N THR A 228 8.65 14.22 -4.76
CA THR A 228 8.38 14.84 -3.46
C THR A 228 9.45 15.87 -3.08
N VAL A 229 10.73 15.54 -3.27
CA VAL A 229 11.84 16.49 -3.01
C VAL A 229 11.76 17.66 -3.96
N ARG A 230 11.50 17.44 -5.25
CA ARG A 230 11.31 18.50 -6.24
C ARG A 230 10.19 19.45 -5.84
N ASP A 231 9.02 18.91 -5.48
CA ASP A 231 7.86 19.71 -5.09
C ASP A 231 8.12 20.48 -3.79
N MET A 232 8.87 19.91 -2.85
CA MET A 232 9.36 20.58 -1.66
C MET A 232 10.28 21.74 -2.01
N LEU A 233 11.29 21.54 -2.88
CA LEU A 233 12.20 22.59 -3.32
C LEU A 233 11.44 23.74 -4.01
N LEU A 234 10.50 23.41 -4.90
CA LEU A 234 9.64 24.41 -5.54
C LEU A 234 8.80 25.20 -4.54
N SER A 235 8.29 24.57 -3.50
CA SER A 235 7.48 25.24 -2.48
C SER A 235 8.28 26.19 -1.57
N VAL A 236 9.56 25.88 -1.35
CA VAL A 236 10.45 26.64 -0.45
C VAL A 236 11.19 27.75 -1.21
N PHE A 237 11.71 27.46 -2.39
CA PHE A 237 12.62 28.32 -3.14
C PHE A 237 12.05 28.87 -4.46
N GLY A 238 10.84 28.40 -4.86
CA GLY A 238 10.22 28.78 -6.13
C GLY A 238 10.82 28.09 -7.36
N PRO A 239 10.37 28.49 -8.57
CA PRO A 239 10.73 27.79 -9.83
C PRO A 239 12.24 27.75 -10.14
N ASP A 240 12.98 28.74 -9.68
CA ASP A 240 14.41 28.86 -9.97
C ASP A 240 15.25 27.77 -9.30
N ALA A 241 14.75 27.14 -8.23
CA ALA A 241 15.43 26.04 -7.54
C ALA A 241 15.72 24.82 -8.43
N LEU A 242 14.96 24.63 -9.50
CA LEU A 242 15.15 23.50 -10.42
C LEU A 242 16.23 23.76 -11.48
N HIS A 243 16.72 24.99 -11.60
CA HIS A 243 17.75 25.38 -12.58
C HIS A 243 19.15 25.43 -11.95
N THR A 244 19.27 25.10 -10.66
CA THR A 244 20.57 25.03 -9.97
C THR A 244 21.25 23.68 -10.20
N THR A 245 22.57 23.65 -10.05
CA THR A 245 23.33 22.39 -10.16
C THR A 245 22.99 21.44 -9.02
N ALA A 246 23.30 20.13 -9.19
CA ALA A 246 23.07 19.14 -8.12
C ALA A 246 23.85 19.48 -6.84
N ASP A 247 25.05 20.07 -6.97
CA ASP A 247 25.88 20.51 -5.83
C ASP A 247 25.24 21.71 -5.13
N ASP A 248 24.69 22.66 -5.87
CA ASP A 248 23.96 23.81 -5.31
C ASP A 248 22.69 23.35 -4.60
N GLN A 249 21.95 22.40 -5.17
CA GLN A 249 20.76 21.82 -4.54
C GLN A 249 21.12 21.08 -3.24
N ALA A 250 22.22 20.32 -3.23
CA ALA A 250 22.71 19.65 -2.03
C ALA A 250 23.11 20.67 -0.95
N ALA A 251 23.79 21.76 -1.33
CA ALA A 251 24.17 22.84 -0.42
C ALA A 251 22.93 23.59 0.13
N MET A 252 21.90 23.79 -0.68
CA MET A 252 20.62 24.37 -0.25
C MET A 252 19.91 23.48 0.77
N ILE A 253 19.92 22.15 0.58
CA ILE A 253 19.29 21.18 1.50
C ILE A 253 20.05 21.08 2.82
N ASP A 254 21.35 21.32 2.84
CA ASP A 254 22.17 21.23 4.06
C ASP A 254 22.09 22.44 4.99
N GLN A 255 21.45 23.52 4.56
CA GLN A 255 21.19 24.69 5.43
C GLN A 255 20.18 24.34 6.52
N ALA A 256 20.43 24.77 7.76
CA ALA A 256 19.58 24.48 8.92
C ALA A 256 18.11 24.91 8.69
N ASP A 257 17.91 26.06 8.05
CA ASP A 257 16.59 26.62 7.73
C ASP A 257 15.80 25.73 6.74
N VAL A 258 16.50 25.06 5.82
CA VAL A 258 15.90 24.15 4.85
C VAL A 258 15.53 22.84 5.49
N ARG A 259 16.36 22.33 6.40
CA ARG A 259 16.02 21.15 7.19
C ARG A 259 14.76 21.38 8.02
N GLU A 260 14.64 22.54 8.63
CA GLU A 260 13.44 22.92 9.39
C GLU A 260 12.22 23.09 8.48
N ALA A 261 12.39 23.71 7.30
CA ALA A 261 11.32 23.84 6.30
C ALA A 261 10.90 22.48 5.72
N ALA A 262 11.87 21.58 5.46
CA ALA A 262 11.62 20.22 5.03
C ALA A 262 10.84 19.41 6.08
N ASN A 263 11.22 19.52 7.35
CA ASN A 263 10.49 18.88 8.43
C ASN A 263 9.07 19.42 8.55
N ARG A 264 8.85 20.73 8.48
CA ARG A 264 7.53 21.36 8.46
C ARG A 264 6.69 20.90 7.26
N TYR A 265 7.29 20.74 6.07
CA TYR A 265 6.61 20.22 4.88
C TYR A 265 6.19 18.77 5.07
N LEU A 266 7.09 17.92 5.60
CA LEU A 266 6.81 16.52 5.87
C LEU A 266 5.73 16.34 6.94
N ASP A 267 5.76 17.16 7.98
CA ASP A 267 4.74 17.13 9.04
C ASP A 267 3.39 17.60 8.51
N ARG A 268 3.33 18.67 7.72
CA ARG A 268 2.11 19.12 7.02
C ARG A 268 1.58 18.03 6.07
N SER A 269 2.46 17.40 5.29
CA SER A 269 2.08 16.32 4.39
C SER A 269 1.52 15.10 5.15
N ARG A 270 2.06 14.81 6.35
CA ARG A 270 1.52 13.78 7.25
C ARG A 270 0.17 14.18 7.84
N GLU A 271 0.02 15.43 8.28
CA GLU A 271 -1.24 15.97 8.77
C GLU A 271 -2.32 15.97 7.68
N GLU A 272 -2.02 16.43 6.46
CA GLU A 272 -2.93 16.38 5.32
C GLU A 272 -3.30 14.93 4.93
N GLN A 273 -2.35 14.00 5.03
CA GLN A 273 -2.64 12.57 4.86
C GLN A 273 -3.53 12.04 5.98
N GLN A 274 -3.28 12.46 7.21
CA GLN A 274 -4.08 12.12 8.38
C GLN A 274 -5.51 12.69 8.26
N GLU A 275 -5.64 13.96 7.90
CA GLU A 275 -6.93 14.62 7.66
C GLU A 275 -7.69 13.99 6.48
N ARG A 276 -7.01 13.63 5.39
CA ARG A 276 -7.62 12.85 4.29
C ARG A 276 -8.09 11.48 4.74
N LEU A 277 -7.42 10.87 5.71
CA LEU A 277 -7.81 9.61 6.32
C LEU A 277 -9.00 9.79 7.26
N GLU A 278 -9.00 10.86 8.05
CA GLU A 278 -10.07 11.22 8.98
C GLU A 278 -11.29 11.81 8.25
N GLY A 279 -11.09 12.64 7.22
CA GLY A 279 -12.14 13.16 6.34
C GLY A 279 -12.81 12.10 5.45
N ARG A 280 -12.18 10.92 5.31
CA ARG A 280 -12.82 9.72 4.75
C ARG A 280 -13.57 8.89 5.79
N ARG A 281 -13.55 9.28 7.08
CA ARG A 281 -14.57 8.84 8.02
C ARG A 281 -15.89 9.38 7.49
N PRO A 282 -16.88 8.50 7.21
CA PRO A 282 -18.05 8.90 6.45
C PRO A 282 -18.78 10.02 7.16
N ALA A 283 -19.40 10.89 6.39
CA ALA A 283 -20.32 11.94 6.82
C ALA A 283 -21.44 11.46 7.79
N ALA A 284 -21.51 10.18 8.07
CA ALA A 284 -22.33 9.53 9.08
C ALA A 284 -22.00 10.00 10.51
N GLU A 285 -20.75 10.26 10.87
CA GLU A 285 -20.42 10.76 12.23
C GLU A 285 -20.76 12.25 12.38
N GLN A 286 -20.57 13.06 11.34
CA GLN A 286 -20.99 14.46 11.36
C GLN A 286 -22.53 14.62 11.31
N GLN A 287 -23.24 13.74 10.60
CA GLN A 287 -24.71 13.75 10.62
C GLN A 287 -25.30 13.24 11.93
N LEU A 288 -24.61 12.36 12.65
CA LEU A 288 -25.05 11.95 14.00
C LEU A 288 -24.86 13.05 15.04
N ALA A 289 -23.75 13.80 15.00
CA ALA A 289 -23.50 14.92 15.89
C ALA A 289 -24.50 16.08 15.69
N LEU A 290 -24.97 16.29 14.47
CA LEU A 290 -25.97 17.30 14.14
C LEU A 290 -27.42 16.89 14.52
N ARG A 291 -27.67 15.58 14.75
CA ARG A 291 -28.99 15.06 15.15
C ARG A 291 -29.15 14.83 16.66
N SER A 292 -28.05 14.84 17.41
CA SER A 292 -28.07 14.73 18.88
C SER A 292 -28.07 16.09 19.61
N GLY A 293 -28.13 17.20 18.88
CA GLY A 293 -28.14 18.56 19.37
C GLY A 293 -29.46 19.33 19.17
N SER A 294 -30.56 18.59 19.00
CA SER A 294 -31.91 19.19 18.98
C SER A 294 -32.89 18.43 19.86
#